data_97dc71c86d26a6d892f6e8e44ba60bd6
#
_entry.id   97dc71c86d26a6d892f6e8e44ba60bd6
#
_cell.length_a   1.000
_cell.length_b   1.000
_cell.length_c   1.000
_cell.angle_alpha   90.00
_cell.angle_beta   90.00
_cell.angle_gamma   90.00
#
_symmetry.space_group_name_H-M   'P 1'
#
loop_
_entity.id
_entity.type
_entity.pdbx_description
1 polymer ?
#
loop_
_entity_poly.entity_id
_entity_poly.type
_entity_poly.pdbx_seq_one_letter_code
_entity_poly.pdbx_strand_id
1 'polypeptide(L)'
;MKLANYGGRATVVRGDGGIDVAEASSGRFGPGLQQIYERWDEFCAWEADGLTDATVSVIDPARLESPAPQPPQVFAIGLNYRAHADESGMQLPSVPAVFTKYPSSLTGPYSDITLSGDTVDWEVELVVVMAHRVDSVKPEDAWRHVAGLAVGQDISDLSLIHI
;
A
#
# COMPACT_ATOMS: atom_id res chain seq x y z
N MET A 1 -12.74 -7.53 0.09
CA MET A 1 -11.79 -7.99 1.14
C MET A 1 -10.99 -6.80 1.67
N LYS A 2 -10.66 -6.79 2.97
CA LYS A 2 -9.65 -5.90 3.55
C LYS A 2 -8.48 -6.76 4.02
N LEU A 3 -7.26 -6.40 3.62
CA LEU A 3 -6.04 -7.13 3.93
C LEU A 3 -5.06 -6.20 4.67
N ALA A 4 -4.48 -6.66 5.74
CA ALA A 4 -3.56 -5.91 6.58
C ALA A 4 -2.25 -6.66 6.81
N ASN A 5 -1.19 -5.92 7.05
CA ASN A 5 0.04 -6.40 7.67
C ASN A 5 -0.08 -6.15 9.18
N TYR A 6 -0.22 -7.21 9.96
CA TYR A 6 -0.40 -7.12 11.40
C TYR A 6 0.75 -7.82 12.12
N GLY A 7 1.67 -7.02 12.63
CA GLY A 7 2.89 -7.53 13.26
C GLY A 7 3.71 -8.44 12.33
N GLY A 8 3.88 -8.04 11.08
CA GLY A 8 4.61 -8.81 10.06
C GLY A 8 3.81 -9.97 9.41
N ARG A 9 2.53 -10.12 9.76
CA ARG A 9 1.70 -11.25 9.30
C ARG A 9 0.53 -10.78 8.44
N ALA A 10 0.27 -11.52 7.36
CA ALA A 10 -0.90 -11.29 6.50
C ALA A 10 -2.19 -11.59 7.27
N THR A 11 -3.08 -10.63 7.33
CA THR A 11 -4.31 -10.71 8.11
C THR A 11 -5.50 -10.21 7.30
N VAL A 12 -6.52 -11.04 7.14
CA VAL A 12 -7.81 -10.63 6.55
C VAL A 12 -8.64 -9.95 7.64
N VAL A 13 -9.03 -8.70 7.41
CA VAL A 13 -9.80 -7.92 8.40
C VAL A 13 -11.29 -8.19 8.24
N ARG A 14 -11.97 -8.49 9.35
CA ARG A 14 -13.41 -8.73 9.46
C ARG A 14 -13.99 -7.95 10.64
N GLY A 15 -14.79 -6.92 10.37
CA GLY A 15 -15.26 -6.00 11.41
C GLY A 15 -14.07 -5.36 12.12
N ASP A 16 -14.03 -5.47 13.44
CA ASP A 16 -12.95 -4.96 14.31
C ASP A 16 -11.87 -6.03 14.59
N GLY A 17 -11.95 -7.18 13.94
CA GLY A 17 -11.02 -8.28 14.15
C GLY A 17 -10.26 -8.67 12.89
N GLY A 18 -9.30 -9.57 13.07
CA GLY A 18 -8.45 -10.10 12.02
C GLY A 18 -8.34 -11.61 12.05
N ILE A 19 -8.21 -12.20 10.88
CA ILE A 19 -7.98 -13.62 10.65
C ILE A 19 -6.56 -13.76 10.11
N ASP A 20 -5.69 -14.45 10.84
CA ASP A 20 -4.35 -14.77 10.38
C ASP A 20 -4.42 -15.71 9.17
N VAL A 21 -3.84 -15.28 8.06
CA VAL A 21 -3.91 -16.01 6.79
C VAL A 21 -3.18 -17.34 6.86
N ALA A 22 -2.00 -17.38 7.50
CA ALA A 22 -1.22 -18.60 7.59
C ALA A 22 -1.93 -19.66 8.44
N GLU A 23 -2.52 -19.26 9.56
CA GLU A 23 -3.29 -20.18 10.41
C GLU A 23 -4.57 -20.66 9.71
N ALA A 24 -5.36 -19.76 9.16
CA ALA A 24 -6.61 -20.08 8.49
C ALA A 24 -6.42 -20.95 7.24
N SER A 25 -5.31 -20.78 6.54
CA SER A 25 -4.96 -21.58 5.35
C SER A 25 -4.20 -22.87 5.66
N SER A 26 -3.98 -23.21 6.94
CA SER A 26 -3.14 -24.34 7.37
C SER A 26 -1.73 -24.29 6.75
N GLY A 27 -1.16 -23.10 6.64
CA GLY A 27 0.17 -22.87 6.08
C GLY A 27 0.25 -22.84 4.56
N ARG A 28 -0.88 -22.88 3.85
CA ARG A 28 -0.89 -22.77 2.38
C ARG A 28 -0.37 -21.41 1.91
N PHE A 29 -0.68 -20.34 2.65
CA PHE A 29 -0.25 -18.97 2.41
C PHE A 29 0.45 -18.38 3.62
N GLY A 30 1.34 -17.43 3.38
CA GLY A 30 1.94 -16.62 4.41
C GLY A 30 3.21 -17.20 5.04
N PRO A 31 3.63 -16.70 6.20
CA PRO A 31 2.91 -15.71 7.01
C PRO A 31 3.00 -14.27 6.48
N GLY A 32 4.03 -13.92 5.71
CA GLY A 32 4.27 -12.54 5.27
C GLY A 32 3.36 -12.09 4.14
N LEU A 33 2.97 -10.81 4.17
CA LEU A 33 2.08 -10.23 3.18
C LEU A 33 2.69 -10.21 1.76
N GLN A 34 4.02 -10.05 1.66
CA GLN A 34 4.71 -10.12 0.37
C GLN A 34 4.49 -11.45 -0.35
N GLN A 35 4.51 -12.57 0.38
CA GLN A 35 4.26 -13.91 -0.18
C GLN A 35 2.80 -14.08 -0.69
N ILE A 36 1.86 -13.30 -0.14
CA ILE A 36 0.47 -13.28 -0.63
C ILE A 36 0.42 -12.63 -2.02
N TYR A 37 1.12 -11.51 -2.23
CA TYR A 37 1.15 -10.84 -3.53
C TYR A 37 1.79 -11.71 -4.62
N GLU A 38 2.78 -12.52 -4.31
CA GLU A 38 3.41 -13.46 -5.24
C GLU A 38 2.44 -14.55 -5.75
N ARG A 39 1.35 -14.78 -5.01
CA ARG A 39 0.33 -15.80 -5.30
C ARG A 39 -1.08 -15.22 -5.25
N TRP A 40 -1.24 -13.98 -5.73
CA TRP A 40 -2.45 -13.19 -5.53
C TRP A 40 -3.74 -13.86 -6.00
N ASP A 41 -3.75 -14.42 -7.21
CA ASP A 41 -4.95 -15.07 -7.76
C ASP A 41 -5.36 -16.30 -6.96
N GLU A 42 -4.38 -17.10 -6.54
CA GLU A 42 -4.64 -18.28 -5.69
C GLU A 42 -5.18 -17.87 -4.32
N PHE A 43 -4.62 -16.78 -3.77
CA PHE A 43 -5.08 -16.25 -2.49
C PHE A 43 -6.51 -15.71 -2.60
N CYS A 44 -6.83 -14.94 -3.64
CA CYS A 44 -8.18 -14.42 -3.86
C CYS A 44 -9.19 -15.55 -4.06
N ALA A 45 -8.86 -16.59 -4.80
CA ALA A 45 -9.71 -17.75 -4.97
C ALA A 45 -9.98 -18.47 -3.64
N TRP A 46 -8.95 -18.68 -2.83
CA TRP A 46 -9.09 -19.30 -1.51
C TRP A 46 -9.92 -18.43 -0.54
N GLU A 47 -9.73 -17.11 -0.54
CA GLU A 47 -10.49 -16.22 0.33
C GLU A 47 -11.97 -16.16 -0.06
N ALA A 48 -12.25 -16.25 -1.36
CA ALA A 48 -13.61 -16.24 -1.90
C ALA A 48 -14.41 -17.50 -1.53
N ASP A 49 -13.74 -18.63 -1.31
CA ASP A 49 -14.38 -19.87 -0.82
C ASP A 49 -14.90 -19.76 0.63
N GLY A 50 -14.50 -18.66 1.32
CA GLY A 50 -14.99 -18.29 2.63
C GLY A 50 -14.05 -18.73 3.77
N LEU A 51 -14.03 -17.91 4.80
CA LEU A 51 -13.26 -18.12 6.04
C LEU A 51 -14.20 -18.38 7.23
N THR A 52 -15.22 -19.21 7.03
CA THR A 52 -16.35 -19.40 7.97
C THR A 52 -15.93 -19.95 9.32
N ASP A 53 -14.90 -20.80 9.36
CA ASP A 53 -14.44 -21.48 10.57
C ASP A 53 -13.14 -20.88 11.12
N ALA A 54 -12.68 -19.74 10.56
CA ALA A 54 -11.44 -19.12 10.97
C ALA A 54 -11.57 -18.38 12.30
N THR A 55 -10.55 -18.49 13.13
CA THR A 55 -10.49 -17.75 14.39
C THR A 55 -10.29 -16.25 14.12
N VAL A 56 -11.19 -15.43 14.66
CA VAL A 56 -11.09 -13.96 14.60
C VAL A 56 -10.48 -13.46 15.89
N SER A 57 -9.36 -12.75 15.80
CA SER A 57 -8.70 -12.09 16.92
C SER A 57 -8.88 -10.58 16.85
N VAL A 58 -8.92 -9.92 18.02
CA VAL A 58 -8.98 -8.44 18.06
C VAL A 58 -7.71 -7.85 17.46
N ILE A 59 -7.86 -6.85 16.60
CA ILE A 59 -6.75 -6.08 16.04
C ILE A 59 -6.44 -4.90 16.97
N ASP A 60 -5.18 -4.82 17.41
CA ASP A 60 -4.61 -3.61 17.98
C ASP A 60 -4.06 -2.74 16.84
N PRO A 61 -4.63 -1.56 16.57
CA PRO A 61 -4.18 -0.70 15.46
C PRO A 61 -2.69 -0.33 15.54
N ALA A 62 -2.13 -0.23 16.74
CA ALA A 62 -0.71 0.11 16.92
C ALA A 62 0.27 -0.95 16.39
N ARG A 63 -0.23 -2.16 16.09
CA ARG A 63 0.55 -3.25 15.49
C ARG A 63 0.39 -3.35 13.97
N LEU A 64 -0.38 -2.44 13.36
CA LEU A 64 -0.48 -2.38 11.91
C LEU A 64 0.83 -1.86 11.30
N GLU A 65 1.23 -2.45 10.21
CA GLU A 65 2.42 -2.10 9.44
C GLU A 65 2.06 -1.80 7.99
N SER A 66 3.05 -1.40 7.17
CA SER A 66 2.83 -1.15 5.76
C SER A 66 2.15 -2.34 5.06
N PRO A 67 1.06 -2.11 4.30
CA PRO A 67 0.41 -3.17 3.53
C PRO A 67 1.25 -3.67 2.35
N ALA A 68 2.30 -2.94 1.97
CA ALA A 68 3.30 -3.36 0.98
C ALA A 68 4.69 -3.28 1.62
N PRO A 69 5.09 -4.28 2.45
CA PRO A 69 6.28 -4.17 3.29
C PRO A 69 7.60 -4.20 2.51
N GLN A 70 7.63 -4.86 1.38
CA GLN A 70 8.85 -5.05 0.58
C GLN A 70 8.56 -4.95 -0.93
N PRO A 71 8.02 -3.81 -1.41
CA PRO A 71 7.78 -3.65 -2.83
C PRO A 71 9.13 -3.57 -3.56
N PRO A 72 9.29 -4.25 -4.71
CA PRO A 72 10.52 -4.16 -5.49
C PRO A 72 10.71 -2.77 -6.10
N GLN A 73 9.62 -2.04 -6.32
CA GLN A 73 9.60 -0.69 -6.88
C GLN A 73 8.47 0.13 -6.27
N VAL A 74 8.73 1.42 -6.10
CA VAL A 74 7.73 2.42 -5.72
C VAL A 74 7.80 3.57 -6.70
N PHE A 75 6.69 3.84 -7.38
CA PHE A 75 6.53 4.99 -8.26
C PHE A 75 5.59 5.99 -7.63
N ALA A 76 5.91 7.26 -7.74
CA ALA A 76 5.05 8.35 -7.36
C ALA A 76 4.66 9.18 -8.59
N ILE A 77 3.46 9.75 -8.54
CA ILE A 77 2.92 10.58 -9.62
C ILE A 77 2.71 11.98 -9.07
N GLY A 78 3.55 12.91 -9.48
CA GLY A 78 3.46 14.31 -9.05
C GLY A 78 2.32 15.06 -9.72
N LEU A 79 1.77 16.06 -9.02
CA LEU A 79 0.69 16.95 -9.49
C LEU A 79 -0.55 16.18 -10.02
N ASN A 80 -0.87 15.08 -9.38
CA ASN A 80 -1.98 14.20 -9.78
C ASN A 80 -3.35 14.61 -9.18
N TYR A 81 -3.37 15.63 -8.33
CA TYR A 81 -4.59 16.23 -7.77
C TYR A 81 -4.78 17.65 -8.31
N ARG A 82 -5.92 17.91 -8.95
CA ARG A 82 -6.25 19.22 -9.52
C ARG A 82 -6.20 20.33 -8.47
N ALA A 83 -6.79 20.10 -7.30
CA ALA A 83 -6.81 21.09 -6.21
C ALA A 83 -5.39 21.49 -5.79
N HIS A 84 -4.46 20.54 -5.72
CA HIS A 84 -3.05 20.81 -5.40
C HIS A 84 -2.35 21.64 -6.49
N ALA A 85 -2.61 21.36 -7.76
CA ALA A 85 -2.08 22.15 -8.87
C ALA A 85 -2.61 23.60 -8.84
N ASP A 86 -3.91 23.77 -8.60
CA ASP A 86 -4.56 25.09 -8.50
C ASP A 86 -4.00 25.91 -7.31
N GLU A 87 -3.82 25.28 -6.15
CA GLU A 87 -3.24 25.91 -4.95
C GLU A 87 -1.78 26.35 -5.16
N SER A 88 -1.00 25.52 -5.83
CA SER A 88 0.41 25.79 -6.13
C SER A 88 0.60 26.75 -7.31
N GLY A 89 -0.47 27.14 -8.02
CA GLY A 89 -0.40 27.93 -9.23
C GLY A 89 0.27 27.23 -10.41
N MET A 90 0.39 25.91 -10.35
CA MET A 90 1.01 25.11 -11.39
C MET A 90 -0.04 24.60 -12.39
N GLN A 91 0.37 24.49 -13.65
CA GLN A 91 -0.47 23.86 -14.67
C GLN A 91 -0.41 22.34 -14.52
N LEU A 92 -1.57 21.67 -14.68
CA LEU A 92 -1.61 20.21 -14.74
C LEU A 92 -0.75 19.73 -15.90
N PRO A 93 0.15 18.77 -15.65
CA PRO A 93 0.99 18.21 -16.71
C PRO A 93 0.12 17.44 -17.73
N SER A 94 0.49 17.50 -19.00
CA SER A 94 -0.19 16.75 -20.07
C SER A 94 0.12 15.26 -20.05
N VAL A 95 1.19 14.85 -19.36
CA VAL A 95 1.61 13.48 -19.10
C VAL A 95 1.93 13.35 -17.61
N PRO A 96 1.76 12.17 -17.00
CA PRO A 96 2.11 11.98 -15.59
C PRO A 96 3.56 12.33 -15.28
N ALA A 97 3.79 13.15 -14.27
CA ALA A 97 5.13 13.42 -13.74
C ALA A 97 5.53 12.26 -12.82
N VAL A 98 6.28 11.31 -13.35
CA VAL A 98 6.63 10.07 -12.64
C VAL A 98 8.01 10.20 -12.01
N PHE A 99 8.12 9.83 -10.74
CA PHE A 99 9.40 9.69 -10.03
C PHE A 99 9.38 8.45 -9.14
N THR A 100 10.52 8.11 -8.54
CA THR A 100 10.66 6.89 -7.74
C THR A 100 10.89 7.23 -6.28
N LYS A 101 10.34 6.39 -5.41
CA LYS A 101 10.69 6.33 -4.00
C LYS A 101 11.53 5.08 -3.73
N TYR A 102 12.49 5.18 -2.83
CA TYR A 102 13.27 4.02 -2.42
C TYR A 102 12.46 3.18 -1.41
N PRO A 103 12.47 1.84 -1.51
CA PRO A 103 11.81 0.99 -0.52
C PRO A 103 12.26 1.27 0.93
N SER A 104 13.48 1.74 1.13
CA SER A 104 14.01 2.14 2.44
C SER A 104 13.33 3.37 3.05
N SER A 105 12.57 4.13 2.27
CA SER A 105 11.78 5.27 2.77
C SER A 105 10.38 4.86 3.27
N LEU A 106 10.00 3.58 3.10
CA LEU A 106 8.70 3.10 3.56
C LEU A 106 8.74 2.77 5.05
N THR A 107 7.70 3.17 5.74
CA THR A 107 7.51 2.84 7.15
C THR A 107 6.04 2.50 7.45
N GLY A 108 5.75 2.10 8.67
CA GLY A 108 4.41 1.78 9.11
C GLY A 108 3.60 3.03 9.51
N PRO A 109 2.29 2.87 9.73
CA PRO A 109 1.38 3.99 9.97
C PRO A 109 1.58 4.69 11.34
N TYR A 110 2.33 4.09 12.24
CA TYR A 110 2.56 4.60 13.61
C TYR A 110 4.05 4.85 13.90
N SER A 111 4.87 4.93 12.88
CA SER A 111 6.31 5.18 13.04
C SER A 111 6.57 6.66 13.30
N ASP A 112 7.52 6.94 14.19
CA ASP A 112 8.07 8.28 14.36
C ASP A 112 8.94 8.64 13.16
N ILE A 113 8.82 9.89 12.69
CA ILE A 113 9.60 10.43 11.59
C ILE A 113 10.47 11.56 12.13
N THR A 114 11.79 11.40 12.00
CA THR A 114 12.72 12.47 12.33
C THR A 114 12.73 13.50 11.20
N LEU A 115 12.32 14.73 11.51
CA LEU A 115 12.29 15.82 10.53
C LEU A 115 13.71 16.25 10.18
N SER A 116 13.97 16.48 8.89
CA SER A 116 15.24 17.00 8.37
C SER A 116 15.38 18.50 8.55
N GLY A 117 14.27 19.21 8.70
CA GLY A 117 14.23 20.67 8.83
C GLY A 117 12.82 21.20 9.07
N ASP A 118 12.68 22.50 8.99
CA ASP A 118 11.41 23.22 9.24
C ASP A 118 10.50 23.28 8.00
N THR A 119 10.96 22.74 6.88
CA THR A 119 10.26 22.74 5.60
C THR A 119 9.67 21.37 5.25
N VAL A 120 9.65 20.47 6.22
CA VAL A 120 9.02 19.15 6.05
C VAL A 120 7.51 19.26 6.18
N ASP A 121 6.80 18.78 5.17
CA ASP A 121 5.35 18.78 5.11
C ASP A 121 4.80 17.38 4.81
N TRP A 122 3.51 17.21 5.01
CA TRP A 122 2.79 15.97 4.79
C TRP A 122 1.96 16.04 3.51
N GLU A 123 1.92 14.95 2.77
CA GLU A 123 1.10 14.82 1.56
C GLU A 123 0.28 13.54 1.64
N VAL A 124 -1.05 13.68 1.78
CA VAL A 124 -1.93 12.50 1.79
C VAL A 124 -2.08 11.94 0.37
N GLU A 125 -1.83 10.65 0.21
CA GLU A 125 -1.78 9.99 -1.07
C GLU A 125 -2.67 8.76 -1.17
N LEU A 126 -3.22 8.53 -2.38
CA LEU A 126 -3.82 7.26 -2.75
C LEU A 126 -2.72 6.29 -3.20
N VAL A 127 -2.49 5.27 -2.41
CA VAL A 127 -1.53 4.22 -2.74
C VAL A 127 -2.21 3.08 -3.49
N VAL A 128 -1.66 2.72 -4.64
CA VAL A 128 -2.10 1.58 -5.44
C VAL A 128 -1.09 0.44 -5.27
N VAL A 129 -1.55 -0.68 -4.70
CA VAL A 129 -0.71 -1.90 -4.57
C VAL A 129 -0.97 -2.80 -5.76
N MET A 130 0.09 -3.11 -6.52
CA MET A 130 0.00 -3.97 -7.70
C MET A 130 0.02 -5.45 -7.30
N ALA A 131 -0.86 -6.24 -7.91
CA ALA A 131 -0.94 -7.69 -7.73
C ALA A 131 0.07 -8.44 -8.59
N HIS A 132 0.35 -7.91 -9.77
CA HIS A 132 1.14 -8.58 -10.80
C HIS A 132 2.19 -7.65 -11.38
N ARG A 133 3.26 -8.24 -11.89
CA ARG A 133 4.16 -7.53 -12.80
C ARG A 133 3.40 -7.17 -14.06
N VAL A 134 3.47 -5.92 -14.46
CA VAL A 134 2.84 -5.41 -15.68
C VAL A 134 3.88 -4.84 -16.64
N ASP A 135 3.61 -4.99 -17.92
CA ASP A 135 4.39 -4.40 -19.00
C ASP A 135 3.43 -4.05 -20.14
N SER A 136 3.39 -2.76 -20.51
CA SER A 136 2.62 -2.25 -21.66
C SER A 136 1.12 -2.62 -21.63
N VAL A 137 0.50 -2.48 -20.45
CA VAL A 137 -0.93 -2.78 -20.25
C VAL A 137 -1.78 -1.62 -20.77
N LYS A 138 -2.88 -1.94 -21.45
CA LYS A 138 -3.86 -0.94 -21.87
C LYS A 138 -4.63 -0.37 -20.68
N PRO A 139 -5.04 0.92 -20.73
CA PRO A 139 -5.77 1.56 -19.64
C PRO A 139 -7.01 0.80 -19.19
N GLU A 140 -7.78 0.23 -20.11
CA GLU A 140 -8.99 -0.55 -19.83
C GLU A 140 -8.73 -1.84 -19.05
N ASP A 141 -7.51 -2.37 -19.10
CA ASP A 141 -7.11 -3.60 -18.41
C ASP A 141 -6.34 -3.33 -17.10
N ALA A 142 -5.96 -2.08 -16.83
CA ALA A 142 -5.06 -1.73 -15.71
C ALA A 142 -5.58 -2.20 -14.34
N TRP A 143 -6.87 -2.06 -14.08
CA TRP A 143 -7.47 -2.44 -12.80
C TRP A 143 -7.39 -3.93 -12.46
N ARG A 144 -7.23 -4.81 -13.45
CA ARG A 144 -7.05 -6.25 -13.24
C ARG A 144 -5.71 -6.60 -12.57
N HIS A 145 -4.78 -5.67 -12.59
CA HIS A 145 -3.44 -5.83 -12.02
C HIS A 145 -3.28 -5.17 -10.65
N VAL A 146 -4.36 -4.61 -10.10
CA VAL A 146 -4.39 -3.95 -8.80
C VAL A 146 -4.84 -4.94 -7.72
N ALA A 147 -4.00 -5.15 -6.70
CA ALA A 147 -4.36 -5.92 -5.51
C ALA A 147 -5.29 -5.14 -4.59
N GLY A 148 -5.04 -3.85 -4.44
CA GLY A 148 -5.84 -3.02 -3.56
C GLY A 148 -5.35 -1.58 -3.50
N LEU A 149 -6.08 -0.81 -2.70
CA LEU A 149 -5.81 0.59 -2.44
C LEU A 149 -5.54 0.80 -0.94
N ALA A 150 -4.65 1.71 -0.63
CA ALA A 150 -4.40 2.16 0.73
C ALA A 150 -4.23 3.68 0.76
N VAL A 151 -4.29 4.25 1.95
CA VAL A 151 -3.91 5.65 2.19
C VAL A 151 -2.44 5.67 2.60
N GLY A 152 -1.68 6.59 2.03
CA GLY A 152 -0.29 6.85 2.41
C GLY A 152 -0.07 8.29 2.80
N GLN A 153 1.10 8.56 3.34
CA GLN A 153 1.64 9.89 3.55
C GLN A 153 2.98 9.98 2.82
N ASP A 154 3.11 10.93 1.91
CA ASP A 154 4.37 11.28 1.28
C ASP A 154 4.99 12.45 2.03
N ILE A 155 5.74 12.12 3.09
CA ILE A 155 6.42 13.14 3.91
C ILE A 155 7.60 13.68 3.12
N SER A 156 7.53 14.96 2.77
CA SER A 156 8.47 15.62 1.87
C SER A 156 9.14 16.82 2.52
N ASP A 157 10.46 16.94 2.37
CA ASP A 157 11.18 18.18 2.70
C ASP A 157 11.18 19.08 1.47
N LEU A 158 10.30 20.07 1.49
CA LEU A 158 10.05 20.97 0.36
C LEU A 158 11.26 21.86 0.00
N SER A 159 12.26 22.00 0.88
CA SER A 159 13.49 22.71 0.58
C SER A 159 14.42 21.92 -0.36
N LEU A 160 14.23 20.60 -0.45
CA LEU A 160 15.12 19.69 -1.18
C LEU A 160 14.60 19.29 -2.56
N ILE A 161 13.33 19.55 -2.89
CA ILE A 161 12.73 19.12 -4.15
C ILE A 161 13.29 19.85 -5.39
N HIS A 162 14.04 20.93 -5.19
CA HIS A 162 14.63 21.73 -6.27
C HIS A 162 16.15 21.58 -6.40
N ILE A 163 16.73 20.62 -5.71
CA ILE A 163 18.18 20.39 -5.75
C ILE A 163 18.59 19.67 -7.05
#